data_ea90dbed859a198cd66277010e38a6bd
#
_entry.id   ea90dbed859a198cd66277010e38a6bd
#
_cell.length_a   1.000
_cell.length_b   1.000
_cell.length_c   1.000
_cell.angle_alpha   90.00
_cell.angle_beta   90.00
_cell.angle_gamma   90.00
#
_symmetry.space_group_name_H-M   'P 1'
#
loop_
_entity.id
_entity.type
_entity.pdbx_description
1 polymer ?
#
loop_
_entity_poly.entity_id
_entity_poly.type
_entity_poly.pdbx_seq_one_letter_code
_entity_poly.pdbx_strand_id
1 'polypeptide(L)'
;MTVNLSPAFQAANHKLAHNAGKRIGLLIVAYNAVTTLAQVLKRIPSEVWENVEEVVVFDDASRDDTYELAMGYKFTSKIKHLNVFKNEENLGYGGNQKAGYKYFMNRGFDVVVLLHGDGQYAPEILAHLYHPIVKGEADAVFGSRMMSEYGGALKGGMPLYKYVGNRILTAFENWFLGMNLTEFHSGYRAYSLAALREIDFSNMTNDFHFDTEIIIKLHHQGLNIKEVPIPTYYGDEICYVNGLKYAKNVFRSVIRYKQTVQSVNCHPEYEEYFIKYPLKQSKYSSHYFFRKLVGKGNEVLDIGCGEGFFASTIANNNSIVGIDLFSKPVRTSGLKQFINADLENGLNDAFGELNGQQFDKVLLPDVLEHLRFPEQLLSGCHQVLKPHGQLLVSLPNVANITVRLALLFGDWTYTERGILDKTHYRFFTRRTARRLLEENGYEIIKQMMTVMPIELVFGLPADNALMRGLNRVLAFLTALMPGLFGYQSVFVARSKRKTTL
;
A
#
# COMPACT_ATOMS: atom_id res chain seq x y z
N MET A 1 38.77 7.27 -10.02
CA MET A 1 38.88 8.09 -11.26
C MET A 1 37.96 9.26 -11.14
N THR A 2 38.43 10.49 -11.38
CA THR A 2 37.58 11.66 -11.57
C THR A 2 36.84 11.51 -12.90
N VAL A 3 35.52 11.62 -12.89
CA VAL A 3 34.75 11.72 -14.15
C VAL A 3 35.17 13.05 -14.79
N ASN A 4 35.85 12.98 -15.94
CA ASN A 4 36.22 14.19 -16.69
C ASN A 4 34.96 14.78 -17.30
N LEU A 5 34.31 15.62 -16.52
CA LEU A 5 33.12 16.37 -16.94
C LEU A 5 33.53 17.55 -17.84
N SER A 6 32.84 17.71 -18.95
CA SER A 6 33.11 18.82 -19.87
C SER A 6 32.94 20.17 -19.17
N PRO A 7 33.62 21.26 -19.59
CA PRO A 7 33.44 22.59 -19.02
C PRO A 7 31.98 23.08 -19.06
N ALA A 8 31.22 22.68 -20.08
CA ALA A 8 29.79 22.97 -20.19
C ALA A 8 28.99 22.27 -19.09
N PHE A 9 29.37 21.05 -18.72
CA PHE A 9 28.72 20.32 -17.62
C PHE A 9 29.04 20.93 -16.26
N GLN A 10 30.28 21.37 -16.05
CA GLN A 10 30.67 22.06 -14.82
C GLN A 10 29.91 23.40 -14.64
N ALA A 11 29.73 24.15 -15.71
CA ALA A 11 28.93 25.39 -15.70
C ALA A 11 27.43 25.12 -15.44
N ALA A 12 26.90 24.01 -15.97
CA ALA A 12 25.54 23.55 -15.68
C ALA A 12 25.38 23.14 -14.20
N ASN A 13 26.35 22.43 -13.66
CA ASN A 13 26.38 22.00 -12.25
C ASN A 13 26.29 23.19 -11.28
N HIS A 14 27.04 24.26 -11.54
CA HIS A 14 27.01 25.46 -10.70
C HIS A 14 25.60 26.08 -10.62
N LYS A 15 24.85 26.12 -11.73
CA LYS A 15 23.47 26.63 -11.76
C LYS A 15 22.48 25.68 -11.05
N LEU A 16 22.71 24.37 -11.15
CA LEU A 16 21.87 23.34 -10.55
C LEU A 16 22.09 23.20 -9.03
N ALA A 17 23.28 23.56 -8.53
CA ALA A 17 23.60 23.43 -7.12
C ALA A 17 22.78 24.33 -6.18
N HIS A 18 22.15 25.38 -6.70
CA HIS A 18 21.40 26.35 -5.89
C HIS A 18 20.23 25.71 -5.14
N ASN A 19 20.16 25.94 -3.81
CA ASN A 19 19.18 25.32 -2.91
C ASN A 19 17.80 26.02 -2.88
N ALA A 20 17.66 27.20 -3.49
CA ALA A 20 16.42 28.00 -3.52
C ALA A 20 15.76 28.19 -2.13
N GLY A 21 16.57 28.30 -1.08
CA GLY A 21 16.08 28.41 0.31
C GLY A 21 15.63 27.11 0.97
N LYS A 22 15.82 25.96 0.31
CA LYS A 22 15.55 24.65 0.88
C LYS A 22 16.73 24.14 1.71
N ARG A 23 16.42 23.45 2.79
CA ARG A 23 17.40 22.78 3.66
C ARG A 23 17.74 21.42 3.06
N ILE A 24 18.93 21.29 2.49
CA ILE A 24 19.39 20.08 1.82
C ILE A 24 20.38 19.34 2.72
N GLY A 25 20.12 18.05 3.00
CA GLY A 25 21.04 17.14 3.67
C GLY A 25 21.66 16.14 2.69
N LEU A 26 22.96 15.90 2.84
CA LEU A 26 23.66 14.83 2.12
C LEU A 26 23.93 13.68 3.09
N LEU A 27 23.30 12.54 2.85
CA LEU A 27 23.48 11.30 3.59
C LEU A 27 24.51 10.43 2.89
N ILE A 28 25.63 10.16 3.55
CA ILE A 28 26.64 9.22 3.06
C ILE A 28 26.59 7.97 3.91
N VAL A 29 26.13 6.85 3.33
CA VAL A 29 26.14 5.54 4.00
C VAL A 29 27.46 4.83 3.74
N ALA A 30 28.09 4.33 4.80
CA ALA A 30 29.40 3.68 4.72
C ALA A 30 29.42 2.36 5.52
N TYR A 31 30.06 1.35 4.96
CA TYR A 31 30.38 0.10 5.63
C TYR A 31 31.65 -0.50 5.04
N ASN A 32 32.71 -0.65 5.86
CA ASN A 32 34.04 -1.10 5.43
C ASN A 32 34.56 -0.33 4.19
N ALA A 33 34.50 1.00 4.26
CA ALA A 33 34.81 1.91 3.17
C ALA A 33 36.10 2.73 3.39
N VAL A 34 37.02 2.26 4.23
CA VAL A 34 38.25 2.97 4.60
C VAL A 34 39.10 3.37 3.37
N THR A 35 39.08 2.58 2.30
CA THR A 35 39.86 2.82 1.08
C THR A 35 39.20 3.82 0.12
N THR A 36 37.89 4.04 0.21
CA THR A 36 37.10 4.80 -0.78
C THR A 36 36.52 6.10 -0.23
N LEU A 37 36.10 6.13 1.03
CA LEU A 37 35.34 7.23 1.62
C LEU A 37 36.04 8.59 1.53
N ALA A 38 37.36 8.65 1.77
CA ALA A 38 38.12 9.90 1.66
C ALA A 38 38.09 10.47 0.24
N GLN A 39 38.14 9.62 -0.77
CA GLN A 39 38.07 10.02 -2.19
C GLN A 39 36.64 10.47 -2.53
N VAL A 40 35.61 9.82 -1.99
CA VAL A 40 34.19 10.25 -2.16
C VAL A 40 34.02 11.66 -1.61
N LEU A 41 34.42 11.92 -0.37
CA LEU A 41 34.33 13.24 0.27
C LEU A 41 35.09 14.31 -0.51
N LYS A 42 36.29 14.00 -0.99
CA LYS A 42 37.13 14.93 -1.78
C LYS A 42 36.54 15.30 -3.15
N ARG A 43 35.74 14.39 -3.73
CA ARG A 43 35.13 14.57 -5.05
C ARG A 43 33.81 15.33 -5.01
N ILE A 44 33.23 15.61 -3.84
CA ILE A 44 32.04 16.45 -3.71
C ILE A 44 32.40 17.85 -4.18
N PRO A 45 31.68 18.42 -5.18
CA PRO A 45 31.97 19.74 -5.72
C PRO A 45 31.84 20.85 -4.66
N SER A 46 32.66 21.91 -4.78
CA SER A 46 32.63 23.06 -3.89
C SER A 46 31.25 23.72 -3.82
N GLU A 47 30.59 23.84 -4.97
CA GLU A 47 29.25 24.40 -5.09
C GLU A 47 28.17 23.56 -4.38
N VAL A 48 28.37 22.23 -4.27
CA VAL A 48 27.49 21.36 -3.46
C VAL A 48 27.75 21.59 -1.98
N TRP A 49 29.03 21.67 -1.57
CA TRP A 49 29.41 22.03 -0.19
C TRP A 49 28.81 23.37 0.26
N GLU A 50 28.73 24.37 -0.61
CA GLU A 50 28.20 25.70 -0.31
C GLU A 50 26.68 25.73 -0.17
N ASN A 51 25.95 24.84 -0.84
CA ASN A 51 24.49 24.84 -0.92
C ASN A 51 23.82 23.76 -0.08
N VAL A 52 24.56 22.76 0.38
CA VAL A 52 24.06 21.71 1.28
C VAL A 52 24.25 22.18 2.73
N GLU A 53 23.21 22.14 3.54
CA GLU A 53 23.25 22.62 4.93
C GLU A 53 24.04 21.67 5.83
N GLU A 54 23.95 20.37 5.60
CA GLU A 54 24.66 19.34 6.39
C GLU A 54 25.00 18.13 5.55
N VAL A 55 26.23 17.64 5.72
CA VAL A 55 26.69 16.35 5.21
C VAL A 55 26.90 15.42 6.38
N VAL A 56 26.29 14.23 6.32
CA VAL A 56 26.39 13.24 7.39
C VAL A 56 26.89 11.92 6.84
N VAL A 57 27.96 11.43 7.42
CA VAL A 57 28.42 10.06 7.21
C VAL A 57 27.81 9.17 8.29
N PHE A 58 27.05 8.16 7.87
CA PHE A 58 26.57 7.10 8.77
C PHE A 58 27.38 5.83 8.51
N ASP A 59 28.27 5.53 9.43
CA ASP A 59 29.06 4.30 9.45
C ASP A 59 28.26 3.16 10.09
N ASP A 60 28.01 2.10 9.31
CA ASP A 60 27.16 0.98 9.75
C ASP A 60 27.94 -0.07 10.57
N ALA A 61 28.57 0.38 11.67
CA ALA A 61 29.42 -0.42 12.52
C ALA A 61 30.54 -1.14 11.74
N SER A 62 31.30 -0.39 10.93
CA SER A 62 32.44 -0.91 10.17
C SER A 62 33.46 -1.60 11.08
N ARG A 63 34.08 -2.65 10.54
CA ARG A 63 35.13 -3.43 11.19
C ARG A 63 36.53 -2.92 10.88
N ASP A 64 36.62 -2.03 9.89
CA ASP A 64 37.85 -1.30 9.53
C ASP A 64 37.80 0.12 10.10
N ASP A 65 38.83 0.92 9.80
CA ASP A 65 38.98 2.30 10.30
C ASP A 65 38.15 3.34 9.53
N THR A 66 36.97 2.94 8.95
CA THR A 66 36.09 3.84 8.18
C THR A 66 35.62 5.05 8.99
N TYR A 67 35.19 4.82 10.23
CA TYR A 67 34.72 5.88 11.14
C TYR A 67 35.87 6.85 11.49
N GLU A 68 37.00 6.30 11.89
CA GLU A 68 38.20 7.04 12.29
C GLU A 68 38.73 7.89 11.12
N LEU A 69 38.71 7.34 9.90
CA LEU A 69 39.09 8.06 8.68
C LEU A 69 38.12 9.23 8.42
N ALA A 70 36.80 9.02 8.55
CA ALA A 70 35.81 10.08 8.35
C ALA A 70 35.96 11.20 9.37
N MET A 71 36.19 10.84 10.64
CA MET A 71 36.47 11.81 11.72
C MET A 71 37.78 12.57 11.46
N GLY A 72 38.84 11.89 11.05
CA GLY A 72 40.10 12.51 10.67
C GLY A 72 39.94 13.49 9.49
N TYR A 73 39.15 13.12 8.49
CA TYR A 73 38.82 14.01 7.36
C TYR A 73 38.07 15.26 7.83
N LYS A 74 37.05 15.14 8.70
CA LYS A 74 36.30 16.26 9.29
C LYS A 74 37.25 17.25 9.97
N PHE A 75 38.17 16.77 10.80
CA PHE A 75 39.10 17.64 11.55
C PHE A 75 40.13 18.31 10.64
N THR A 76 40.68 17.59 9.67
CA THR A 76 41.73 18.12 8.79
C THR A 76 41.20 19.06 7.72
N SER A 77 40.02 18.79 7.16
CA SER A 77 39.39 19.64 6.14
C SER A 77 38.73 20.91 6.70
N LYS A 78 38.54 20.98 8.02
CA LYS A 78 37.85 22.08 8.74
C LYS A 78 36.42 22.34 8.24
N ILE A 79 35.76 21.35 7.65
CA ILE A 79 34.38 21.46 7.16
C ILE A 79 33.43 21.37 8.37
N LYS A 80 32.84 22.52 8.73
CA LYS A 80 32.01 22.65 9.95
C LYS A 80 30.69 21.85 9.90
N HIS A 81 30.09 21.71 8.72
CA HIS A 81 28.81 21.07 8.50
C HIS A 81 28.94 19.59 8.06
N LEU A 82 30.12 18.97 8.15
CA LEU A 82 30.31 17.56 8.06
C LEU A 82 30.19 16.90 9.43
N ASN A 83 29.24 15.97 9.57
CA ASN A 83 29.07 15.17 10.77
C ASN A 83 29.30 13.69 10.46
N VAL A 84 29.73 12.95 11.46
CA VAL A 84 30.03 11.52 11.34
C VAL A 84 29.40 10.79 12.52
N PHE A 85 28.60 9.78 12.23
CA PHE A 85 28.00 8.89 13.22
C PHE A 85 28.41 7.45 12.94
N LYS A 86 28.55 6.66 14.00
CA LYS A 86 28.76 5.21 13.94
C LYS A 86 27.58 4.54 14.62
N ASN A 87 26.95 3.58 13.94
CA ASN A 87 25.92 2.76 14.55
C ASN A 87 26.53 1.84 15.63
N GLU A 88 25.78 1.52 16.67
CA GLU A 88 26.23 0.59 17.72
C GLU A 88 26.39 -0.83 17.18
N GLU A 89 25.55 -1.22 16.21
CA GLU A 89 25.59 -2.50 15.50
C GLU A 89 25.32 -2.30 14.01
N ASN A 90 25.66 -3.30 13.20
CA ASN A 90 25.38 -3.27 11.76
C ASN A 90 23.87 -3.42 11.53
N LEU A 91 23.25 -2.36 11.06
CA LEU A 91 21.81 -2.29 10.76
C LEU A 91 21.46 -2.86 9.39
N GLY A 92 22.43 -3.10 8.54
CA GLY A 92 22.29 -3.48 7.14
C GLY A 92 21.96 -2.30 6.23
N TYR A 93 22.00 -2.57 4.93
CA TYR A 93 21.86 -1.54 3.88
C TYR A 93 20.62 -0.66 4.03
N GLY A 94 19.44 -1.27 4.14
CA GLY A 94 18.19 -0.52 4.35
C GLY A 94 18.09 0.11 5.75
N GLY A 95 18.61 -0.58 6.77
CA GLY A 95 18.59 -0.09 8.15
C GLY A 95 19.40 1.20 8.33
N ASN A 96 20.60 1.24 7.75
CA ASN A 96 21.46 2.42 7.78
C ASN A 96 20.83 3.62 7.03
N GLN A 97 20.19 3.39 5.89
CA GLN A 97 19.44 4.42 5.17
C GLN A 97 18.27 4.95 6.01
N LYS A 98 17.48 4.05 6.64
CA LYS A 98 16.36 4.44 7.52
C LYS A 98 16.82 5.33 8.68
N ALA A 99 17.97 5.02 9.29
CA ALA A 99 18.56 5.84 10.35
C ALA A 99 18.89 7.25 9.84
N GLY A 100 19.53 7.34 8.68
CA GLY A 100 19.86 8.62 8.04
C GLY A 100 18.63 9.44 7.66
N TYR A 101 17.61 8.82 7.07
CA TYR A 101 16.36 9.53 6.71
C TYR A 101 15.65 10.06 7.95
N LYS A 102 15.53 9.27 9.02
CA LYS A 102 14.96 9.70 10.30
C LYS A 102 15.74 10.87 10.90
N TYR A 103 17.08 10.84 10.83
CA TYR A 103 17.91 11.95 11.30
C TYR A 103 17.54 13.26 10.63
N PHE A 104 17.48 13.31 9.30
CA PHE A 104 17.15 14.54 8.57
C PHE A 104 15.68 14.95 8.74
N MET A 105 14.76 14.01 8.79
CA MET A 105 13.33 14.30 9.06
C MET A 105 13.13 14.97 10.42
N ASN A 106 13.78 14.47 11.47
CA ASN A 106 13.66 14.98 12.83
C ASN A 106 14.26 16.38 12.99
N ARG A 107 15.21 16.76 12.12
CA ARG A 107 15.85 18.06 12.10
C ARG A 107 15.16 19.06 11.17
N GLY A 108 14.07 18.67 10.51
CA GLY A 108 13.25 19.57 9.69
C GLY A 108 13.90 19.95 8.37
N PHE A 109 14.71 19.06 7.78
CA PHE A 109 15.21 19.25 6.41
C PHE A 109 14.11 19.10 5.36
N ASP A 110 14.31 19.68 4.18
CA ASP A 110 13.39 19.58 3.04
C ASP A 110 13.75 18.46 2.09
N VAL A 111 15.06 18.26 1.85
CA VAL A 111 15.59 17.30 0.88
C VAL A 111 16.71 16.51 1.50
N VAL A 112 16.77 15.21 1.20
CA VAL A 112 17.92 14.34 1.49
C VAL A 112 18.43 13.70 0.21
N VAL A 113 19.76 13.73 0.01
CA VAL A 113 20.44 13.03 -1.09
C VAL A 113 21.24 11.89 -0.50
N LEU A 114 21.06 10.69 -1.02
CA LEU A 114 21.81 9.50 -0.63
C LEU A 114 23.03 9.30 -1.54
N LEU A 115 24.20 9.20 -0.95
CA LEU A 115 25.46 8.86 -1.59
C LEU A 115 26.10 7.68 -0.86
N HIS A 116 26.78 6.80 -1.59
CA HIS A 116 27.49 5.67 -1.00
C HIS A 116 28.96 5.98 -0.79
N GLY A 117 29.50 5.56 0.36
CA GLY A 117 30.90 5.73 0.73
C GLY A 117 31.88 4.81 -0.02
N ASP A 118 31.36 3.84 -0.78
CA ASP A 118 32.14 2.86 -1.57
C ASP A 118 32.73 3.45 -2.89
N GLY A 119 32.34 4.67 -3.25
CA GLY A 119 32.84 5.35 -4.45
C GLY A 119 32.22 4.92 -5.77
N GLN A 120 31.21 4.03 -5.74
CA GLN A 120 30.53 3.54 -6.95
C GLN A 120 29.79 4.66 -7.69
N TYR A 121 29.26 5.65 -6.99
CA TYR A 121 28.55 6.77 -7.57
C TYR A 121 29.41 8.02 -7.65
N ALA A 122 29.12 8.85 -8.65
CA ALA A 122 29.86 10.08 -8.93
C ALA A 122 29.33 11.26 -8.09
N PRO A 123 30.04 11.73 -7.04
CA PRO A 123 29.60 12.88 -6.26
C PRO A 123 29.47 14.15 -7.10
N GLU A 124 30.13 14.21 -8.24
CA GLU A 124 30.15 15.34 -9.17
C GLU A 124 28.77 15.70 -9.72
N ILE A 125 27.81 14.77 -9.67
CA ILE A 125 26.45 14.99 -10.20
C ILE A 125 25.37 15.11 -9.11
N LEU A 126 25.73 15.26 -7.84
CA LEU A 126 24.79 15.40 -6.72
C LEU A 126 23.70 16.44 -6.98
N ALA A 127 24.10 17.58 -7.57
CA ALA A 127 23.16 18.65 -7.89
C ALA A 127 22.02 18.22 -8.83
N HIS A 128 22.29 17.32 -9.78
CA HIS A 128 21.28 16.80 -10.70
C HIS A 128 20.20 15.96 -10.00
N LEU A 129 20.53 15.35 -8.86
CA LEU A 129 19.58 14.55 -8.09
C LEU A 129 18.64 15.42 -7.25
N TYR A 130 19.15 16.45 -6.55
CA TYR A 130 18.29 17.23 -5.67
C TYR A 130 17.59 18.40 -6.37
N HIS A 131 18.15 18.92 -7.47
CA HIS A 131 17.60 20.09 -8.15
C HIS A 131 16.12 19.94 -8.58
N PRO A 132 15.67 18.83 -9.18
CA PRO A 132 14.26 18.65 -9.53
C PRO A 132 13.33 18.71 -8.31
N ILE A 133 13.80 18.23 -7.13
CA ILE A 133 13.03 18.29 -5.88
C ILE A 133 12.98 19.72 -5.38
N VAL A 134 14.09 20.43 -5.38
CA VAL A 134 14.17 21.87 -5.00
C VAL A 134 13.22 22.71 -5.84
N LYS A 135 13.06 22.39 -7.14
CA LYS A 135 12.14 23.06 -8.05
C LYS A 135 10.67 22.61 -7.90
N GLY A 136 10.38 21.62 -7.07
CA GLY A 136 9.03 21.07 -6.93
C GLY A 136 8.57 20.25 -8.14
N GLU A 137 9.50 19.79 -8.96
CA GLU A 137 9.23 19.02 -10.17
C GLU A 137 9.19 17.51 -9.89
N ALA A 138 9.67 17.04 -8.74
CA ALA A 138 9.67 15.65 -8.31
C ALA A 138 9.64 15.55 -6.79
N ASP A 139 9.08 14.44 -6.30
CA ASP A 139 9.10 14.05 -4.89
C ASP A 139 10.29 13.13 -4.58
N ALA A 140 10.73 12.37 -5.57
CA ALA A 140 11.92 11.55 -5.53
C ALA A 140 12.65 11.56 -6.87
N VAL A 141 13.98 11.51 -6.84
CA VAL A 141 14.83 11.46 -8.04
C VAL A 141 15.79 10.29 -7.92
N PHE A 142 15.80 9.44 -8.94
CA PHE A 142 16.63 8.25 -9.00
C PHE A 142 17.68 8.36 -10.12
N GLY A 143 18.90 8.07 -9.78
CA GLY A 143 19.98 7.97 -10.77
C GLY A 143 19.87 6.68 -11.56
N SER A 144 19.83 6.74 -12.89
CA SER A 144 19.78 5.56 -13.75
C SER A 144 21.07 5.40 -14.55
N ARG A 145 21.70 4.24 -14.43
CA ARG A 145 22.85 3.80 -15.23
C ARG A 145 22.44 3.31 -16.60
N MET A 146 21.14 3.04 -16.79
CA MET A 146 20.61 2.49 -18.04
C MET A 146 20.32 3.56 -19.09
N MET A 147 20.34 4.83 -18.70
CA MET A 147 20.23 5.97 -19.62
C MET A 147 21.57 6.19 -20.35
N SER A 148 21.52 6.70 -21.59
CA SER A 148 22.67 6.70 -22.51
C SER A 148 23.57 7.94 -22.45
N GLU A 149 23.20 8.98 -21.71
CA GLU A 149 23.84 10.29 -21.70
C GLU A 149 25.32 10.23 -21.28
N TYR A 150 25.66 9.29 -20.39
CA TYR A 150 27.06 9.03 -19.99
C TYR A 150 27.64 7.76 -20.64
N GLY A 151 27.07 7.33 -21.79
CA GLY A 151 27.52 6.15 -22.52
C GLY A 151 26.85 4.84 -22.06
N GLY A 152 26.04 4.88 -21.02
CA GLY A 152 25.29 3.74 -20.49
C GLY A 152 26.13 2.74 -19.69
N ALA A 153 25.43 1.79 -19.08
CA ALA A 153 26.02 0.87 -18.09
C ALA A 153 27.15 -0.01 -18.62
N LEU A 154 27.02 -0.52 -19.85
CA LEU A 154 28.03 -1.43 -20.43
C LEU A 154 29.37 -0.72 -20.72
N LYS A 155 29.31 0.53 -21.22
CA LYS A 155 30.55 1.32 -21.43
C LYS A 155 31.20 1.70 -20.10
N GLY A 156 30.44 1.80 -19.02
CA GLY A 156 30.92 2.01 -17.67
C GLY A 156 31.49 0.77 -16.99
N GLY A 157 31.63 -0.35 -17.73
CA GLY A 157 32.24 -1.59 -17.22
C GLY A 157 31.26 -2.53 -16.50
N MET A 158 29.96 -2.30 -16.55
CA MET A 158 28.99 -3.24 -15.96
C MET A 158 29.07 -4.61 -16.63
N PRO A 159 29.29 -5.70 -15.87
CA PRO A 159 29.31 -7.05 -16.44
C PRO A 159 27.98 -7.38 -17.16
N LEU A 160 28.06 -8.07 -18.29
CA LEU A 160 26.90 -8.36 -19.13
C LEU A 160 25.77 -9.09 -18.37
N TYR A 161 26.10 -10.03 -17.52
CA TYR A 161 25.11 -10.76 -16.71
C TYR A 161 24.39 -9.87 -15.71
N LYS A 162 25.09 -8.86 -15.13
CA LYS A 162 24.45 -7.85 -14.26
C LYS A 162 23.53 -6.93 -15.06
N TYR A 163 23.97 -6.51 -16.24
CA TYR A 163 23.15 -5.70 -17.15
C TYR A 163 21.86 -6.41 -17.56
N VAL A 164 21.97 -7.66 -18.02
CA VAL A 164 20.82 -8.47 -18.43
C VAL A 164 19.90 -8.73 -17.23
N GLY A 165 20.45 -9.12 -16.09
CA GLY A 165 19.68 -9.33 -14.86
C GLY A 165 18.92 -8.08 -14.41
N ASN A 166 19.55 -6.91 -14.42
CA ASN A 166 18.93 -5.63 -14.11
C ASN A 166 17.76 -5.33 -15.08
N ARG A 167 17.95 -5.50 -16.38
CA ARG A 167 16.90 -5.27 -17.40
C ARG A 167 15.71 -6.20 -17.22
N ILE A 168 15.94 -7.47 -16.89
CA ILE A 168 14.87 -8.44 -16.65
C ILE A 168 14.07 -8.06 -15.40
N LEU A 169 14.75 -7.75 -14.29
CA LEU A 169 14.09 -7.35 -13.05
C LEU A 169 13.33 -6.05 -13.22
N THR A 170 13.94 -5.04 -13.82
CA THR A 170 13.28 -3.75 -14.13
C THR A 170 12.02 -3.95 -14.99
N ALA A 171 12.07 -4.80 -16.03
CA ALA A 171 10.90 -5.09 -16.86
C ALA A 171 9.80 -5.79 -16.06
N PHE A 172 10.15 -6.73 -15.19
CA PHE A 172 9.23 -7.39 -14.28
C PHE A 172 8.55 -6.40 -13.32
N GLU A 173 9.34 -5.54 -12.64
CA GLU A 173 8.85 -4.54 -11.72
C GLU A 173 7.92 -3.54 -12.42
N ASN A 174 8.32 -3.01 -13.57
CA ASN A 174 7.49 -2.12 -14.39
C ASN A 174 6.15 -2.78 -14.76
N TRP A 175 6.16 -4.02 -15.22
CA TRP A 175 4.96 -4.73 -15.62
C TRP A 175 4.00 -4.97 -14.44
N PHE A 176 4.55 -5.45 -13.32
CA PHE A 176 3.73 -5.73 -12.14
C PHE A 176 3.22 -4.47 -11.44
N LEU A 177 4.05 -3.42 -11.36
CA LEU A 177 3.71 -2.19 -10.64
C LEU A 177 2.94 -1.18 -11.51
N GLY A 178 2.98 -1.33 -12.83
CA GLY A 178 2.41 -0.36 -13.78
C GLY A 178 3.25 0.91 -13.87
N MET A 179 4.56 0.78 -13.69
CA MET A 179 5.55 1.87 -13.76
C MET A 179 6.29 1.84 -15.11
N ASN A 180 7.13 2.85 -15.33
CA ASN A 180 7.97 2.95 -16.52
C ASN A 180 9.33 3.56 -16.17
N LEU A 181 10.05 2.95 -15.23
CA LEU A 181 11.41 3.34 -14.88
C LEU A 181 12.42 2.62 -15.78
N THR A 182 13.54 3.27 -16.04
CA THR A 182 14.65 2.67 -16.78
C THR A 182 15.50 1.77 -15.88
N GLU A 183 15.53 2.05 -14.55
CA GLU A 183 16.27 1.27 -13.56
C GLU A 183 15.66 1.37 -12.15
N PHE A 184 15.47 0.23 -11.46
CA PHE A 184 15.05 0.15 -10.06
C PHE A 184 16.22 -0.04 -9.08
N HIS A 185 17.38 -0.49 -9.57
CA HIS A 185 18.44 -1.08 -8.76
C HIS A 185 19.67 -0.18 -8.57
N SER A 186 19.51 1.13 -8.78
CA SER A 186 20.51 2.12 -8.42
C SER A 186 20.24 2.67 -7.03
N GLY A 187 21.25 2.69 -6.15
CA GLY A 187 21.17 3.29 -4.82
C GLY A 187 21.47 4.80 -4.80
N TYR A 188 21.66 5.47 -5.94
CA TYR A 188 21.93 6.89 -6.01
C TYR A 188 20.65 7.68 -6.15
N ARG A 189 20.18 8.28 -5.05
CA ARG A 189 18.81 8.78 -4.94
C ARG A 189 18.73 10.07 -4.16
N ALA A 190 17.68 10.85 -4.43
CA ALA A 190 17.30 11.98 -3.62
C ALA A 190 15.80 11.93 -3.33
N TYR A 191 15.40 12.41 -2.17
CA TYR A 191 14.01 12.41 -1.73
C TYR A 191 13.62 13.75 -1.12
N SER A 192 12.40 14.18 -1.39
CA SER A 192 11.70 15.15 -0.54
C SER A 192 11.40 14.50 0.80
N LEU A 193 11.76 15.15 1.91
CA LEU A 193 11.44 14.64 3.23
C LEU A 193 9.94 14.75 3.57
N ALA A 194 9.21 15.62 2.86
CA ALA A 194 7.76 15.62 2.91
C ALA A 194 7.21 14.29 2.33
N ALA A 195 7.71 13.86 1.17
CA ALA A 195 7.32 12.59 0.56
C ALA A 195 7.69 11.37 1.42
N LEU A 196 8.87 11.38 2.06
CA LEU A 196 9.25 10.29 2.97
C LEU A 196 8.38 10.22 4.23
N ARG A 197 7.75 11.32 4.66
CA ARG A 197 6.80 11.30 5.78
C ARG A 197 5.45 10.67 5.43
N GLU A 198 5.09 10.62 4.14
CA GLU A 198 3.85 9.99 3.66
C GLU A 198 3.92 8.45 3.64
N ILE A 199 5.10 7.88 3.84
CA ILE A 199 5.31 6.43 3.82
C ILE A 199 5.86 5.94 5.16
N ASP A 200 5.35 4.82 5.64
CA ASP A 200 5.93 4.12 6.79
C ASP A 200 7.00 3.12 6.31
N PHE A 201 8.24 3.32 6.74
CA PHE A 201 9.35 2.40 6.46
C PHE A 201 9.83 1.62 7.69
N SER A 202 9.07 1.61 8.79
CA SER A 202 9.44 0.89 10.02
C SER A 202 9.49 -0.63 9.80
N ASN A 203 8.51 -1.18 9.07
CA ASN A 203 8.41 -2.61 8.77
C ASN A 203 9.09 -3.03 7.46
N MET A 204 9.72 -2.09 6.74
CA MET A 204 10.49 -2.42 5.54
C MET A 204 11.79 -3.14 5.87
N THR A 205 12.31 -3.91 4.92
CA THR A 205 13.54 -4.69 5.07
C THR A 205 14.76 -3.82 5.43
N ASN A 206 15.73 -4.42 6.08
CA ASN A 206 17.05 -3.84 6.27
C ASN A 206 18.08 -4.30 5.23
N ASP A 207 17.71 -5.23 4.34
CA ASP A 207 18.55 -5.79 3.27
C ASP A 207 18.48 -4.90 2.00
N PHE A 208 19.22 -5.27 0.95
CA PHE A 208 19.39 -4.51 -0.30
C PHE A 208 18.07 -4.26 -1.08
N HIS A 209 17.06 -5.11 -0.94
CA HIS A 209 15.76 -4.89 -1.61
C HIS A 209 14.87 -3.83 -0.93
N PHE A 210 15.40 -3.14 0.10
CA PHE A 210 14.81 -1.91 0.64
C PHE A 210 14.53 -0.89 -0.48
N ASP A 211 15.42 -0.81 -1.45
CA ASP A 211 15.29 0.06 -2.61
C ASP A 211 14.03 -0.22 -3.45
N THR A 212 13.63 -1.47 -3.60
CA THR A 212 12.37 -1.85 -4.25
C THR A 212 11.15 -1.49 -3.39
N GLU A 213 11.22 -1.76 -2.08
CA GLU A 213 10.10 -1.50 -1.18
C GLU A 213 9.79 0.00 -1.07
N ILE A 214 10.80 0.87 -0.98
CA ILE A 214 10.59 2.32 -0.92
C ILE A 214 9.99 2.86 -2.23
N ILE A 215 10.43 2.36 -3.39
CA ILE A 215 9.85 2.72 -4.70
C ILE A 215 8.37 2.33 -4.75
N ILE A 216 8.03 1.12 -4.33
CA ILE A 216 6.66 0.62 -4.29
C ILE A 216 5.77 1.55 -3.44
N LYS A 217 6.24 1.94 -2.26
CA LYS A 217 5.47 2.81 -1.35
C LYS A 217 5.28 4.21 -1.92
N LEU A 218 6.34 4.82 -2.46
CA LEU A 218 6.26 6.13 -3.13
C LEU A 218 5.26 6.09 -4.31
N HIS A 219 5.34 5.06 -5.14
CA HIS A 219 4.44 4.89 -6.27
C HIS A 219 2.98 4.68 -5.82
N HIS A 220 2.75 3.88 -4.78
CA HIS A 220 1.41 3.64 -4.23
C HIS A 220 0.74 4.93 -3.75
N GLN A 221 1.51 5.84 -3.14
CA GLN A 221 1.03 7.15 -2.70
C GLN A 221 0.84 8.15 -3.86
N GLY A 222 1.18 7.77 -5.09
CA GLY A 222 1.06 8.64 -6.26
C GLY A 222 2.10 9.76 -6.31
N LEU A 223 3.22 9.60 -5.60
CA LEU A 223 4.30 10.57 -5.56
C LEU A 223 5.07 10.58 -6.88
N ASN A 224 5.53 11.77 -7.29
CA ASN A 224 6.20 11.97 -8.57
C ASN A 224 7.67 11.55 -8.51
N ILE A 225 8.01 10.49 -9.22
CA ILE A 225 9.37 9.94 -9.33
C ILE A 225 9.95 10.33 -10.68
N LYS A 226 11.13 10.97 -10.67
CA LYS A 226 11.93 11.26 -11.87
C LYS A 226 13.21 10.45 -11.90
N GLU A 227 13.70 10.13 -13.11
CA GLU A 227 15.02 9.57 -13.31
C GLU A 227 15.97 10.60 -13.92
N VAL A 228 17.22 10.53 -13.52
CA VAL A 228 18.32 11.30 -14.10
C VAL A 228 19.45 10.36 -14.51
N PRO A 229 20.12 10.59 -15.66
CA PRO A 229 21.24 9.77 -16.08
C PRO A 229 22.40 9.92 -15.09
N ILE A 230 23.07 8.81 -14.79
CA ILE A 230 24.28 8.79 -13.97
C ILE A 230 25.40 8.04 -14.66
N PRO A 231 26.65 8.50 -14.50
CA PRO A 231 27.80 7.74 -15.00
C PRO A 231 27.93 6.42 -14.25
N THR A 232 28.30 5.39 -14.97
CA THR A 232 28.55 4.05 -14.42
C THR A 232 30.06 3.84 -14.33
N TYR A 233 30.51 3.35 -13.19
CA TYR A 233 31.89 2.87 -13.01
C TYR A 233 31.87 1.55 -12.26
N TYR A 234 32.48 0.54 -12.87
CA TYR A 234 32.75 -0.75 -12.25
C TYR A 234 34.28 -0.92 -12.26
N GLY A 235 34.87 -0.81 -11.08
CA GLY A 235 36.32 -0.95 -10.86
C GLY A 235 36.63 -2.07 -9.86
N ASP A 236 37.50 -1.78 -8.91
CA ASP A 236 37.98 -2.74 -7.90
C ASP A 236 37.04 -2.80 -6.66
N GLU A 237 35.77 -2.33 -6.78
CA GLU A 237 34.85 -2.35 -5.67
C GLU A 237 34.43 -3.76 -5.26
N ILE A 238 34.30 -3.99 -3.96
CA ILE A 238 33.77 -5.23 -3.39
C ILE A 238 32.24 -5.21 -3.44
N CYS A 239 31.65 -6.02 -4.33
CA CYS A 239 30.22 -6.15 -4.42
C CYS A 239 29.71 -7.17 -3.38
N TYR A 240 29.11 -6.71 -2.31
CA TYR A 240 28.52 -7.57 -1.26
C TYR A 240 27.17 -8.21 -1.65
N VAL A 241 26.61 -7.85 -2.79
CA VAL A 241 25.26 -8.28 -3.19
C VAL A 241 25.32 -9.65 -3.87
N ASN A 242 24.69 -10.65 -3.28
CA ASN A 242 24.39 -11.91 -3.97
C ASN A 242 23.22 -11.69 -4.93
N GLY A 243 23.50 -11.64 -6.24
CA GLY A 243 22.53 -11.27 -7.27
C GLY A 243 21.29 -12.18 -7.33
N LEU A 244 21.44 -13.50 -7.13
CA LEU A 244 20.30 -14.43 -7.14
C LEU A 244 19.40 -14.27 -5.91
N LYS A 245 20.00 -14.11 -4.72
CA LYS A 245 19.26 -13.83 -3.48
C LYS A 245 18.53 -12.50 -3.60
N TYR A 246 19.19 -11.48 -4.11
CA TYR A 246 18.61 -10.16 -4.36
C TYR A 246 17.40 -10.24 -5.31
N ALA A 247 17.58 -10.86 -6.49
CA ALA A 247 16.51 -11.04 -7.46
C ALA A 247 15.28 -11.75 -6.86
N LYS A 248 15.52 -12.83 -6.10
CA LYS A 248 14.44 -13.55 -5.38
C LYS A 248 13.71 -12.65 -4.38
N ASN A 249 14.43 -11.80 -3.65
CA ASN A 249 13.86 -10.91 -2.66
C ASN A 249 13.03 -9.80 -3.32
N VAL A 250 13.54 -9.17 -4.40
CA VAL A 250 12.81 -8.21 -5.22
C VAL A 250 11.51 -8.81 -5.74
N PHE A 251 11.60 -10.00 -6.38
CA PHE A 251 10.42 -10.72 -6.87
C PHE A 251 9.39 -10.95 -5.77
N ARG A 252 9.85 -11.45 -4.60
CA ARG A 252 8.98 -11.71 -3.45
C ARG A 252 8.32 -10.43 -2.94
N SER A 253 9.05 -9.33 -2.83
CA SER A 253 8.54 -8.05 -2.35
C SER A 253 7.43 -7.51 -3.25
N VAL A 254 7.62 -7.53 -4.59
CA VAL A 254 6.60 -7.12 -5.56
C VAL A 254 5.33 -8.00 -5.46
N ILE A 255 5.50 -9.32 -5.35
CA ILE A 255 4.36 -10.23 -5.21
C ILE A 255 3.60 -9.99 -3.90
N ARG A 256 4.31 -9.83 -2.78
CA ARG A 256 3.71 -9.53 -1.48
C ARG A 256 2.92 -8.21 -1.49
N TYR A 257 3.49 -7.18 -2.10
CA TYR A 257 2.75 -5.93 -2.31
C TYR A 257 1.44 -6.16 -3.08
N LYS A 258 1.50 -6.87 -4.21
CA LYS A 258 0.28 -7.19 -4.99
C LYS A 258 -0.73 -8.01 -4.20
N GLN A 259 -0.29 -9.00 -3.45
CA GLN A 259 -1.16 -9.80 -2.57
C GLN A 259 -1.83 -8.92 -1.51
N THR A 260 -1.08 -7.98 -0.93
CA THR A 260 -1.62 -7.07 0.10
C THR A 260 -2.65 -6.10 -0.50
N VAL A 261 -2.33 -5.41 -1.59
CA VAL A 261 -3.24 -4.46 -2.24
C VAL A 261 -4.50 -5.16 -2.80
N GLN A 262 -4.34 -6.39 -3.30
CA GLN A 262 -5.47 -7.21 -3.74
C GLN A 262 -6.22 -7.88 -2.57
N SER A 263 -5.77 -7.60 -1.36
CA SER A 263 -6.37 -8.16 -0.14
C SER A 263 -6.38 -9.69 -0.10
N VAL A 264 -5.38 -10.34 -0.70
CA VAL A 264 -5.20 -11.80 -0.65
C VAL A 264 -4.52 -12.20 0.65
N ASN A 265 -3.37 -11.58 0.96
CA ASN A 265 -2.62 -11.78 2.21
C ASN A 265 -2.12 -10.41 2.71
N CYS A 266 -2.15 -10.22 4.03
CA CYS A 266 -1.54 -9.06 4.69
C CYS A 266 -0.05 -9.35 4.93
N HIS A 267 0.82 -8.50 4.41
CA HIS A 267 2.26 -8.59 4.65
C HIS A 267 2.71 -7.36 5.44
N PRO A 268 3.51 -7.54 6.53
CA PRO A 268 3.84 -6.46 7.47
C PRO A 268 4.45 -5.22 6.82
N GLU A 269 5.30 -5.41 5.79
CA GLU A 269 5.94 -4.32 5.06
C GLU A 269 4.97 -3.43 4.26
N TYR A 270 3.73 -3.91 4.03
CA TYR A 270 2.69 -3.24 3.25
C TYR A 270 1.33 -3.22 3.97
N GLU A 271 1.32 -3.44 5.29
CA GLU A 271 0.09 -3.60 6.09
C GLU A 271 -0.87 -2.43 5.92
N GLU A 272 -0.36 -1.21 5.80
CA GLU A 272 -1.15 0.01 5.62
C GLU A 272 -1.97 0.02 4.31
N TYR A 273 -1.63 -0.85 3.34
CA TYR A 273 -2.35 -0.97 2.06
C TYR A 273 -3.33 -2.13 2.03
N PHE A 274 -3.41 -2.88 3.13
CA PHE A 274 -4.28 -4.03 3.22
C PHE A 274 -5.71 -3.63 3.54
N ILE A 275 -6.61 -3.86 2.58
CA ILE A 275 -8.04 -3.64 2.77
C ILE A 275 -8.66 -4.95 3.24
N LYS A 276 -9.08 -5.00 4.50
CA LYS A 276 -9.65 -6.22 5.08
C LYS A 276 -10.91 -6.67 4.32
N TYR A 277 -11.74 -5.73 3.89
CA TYR A 277 -12.99 -6.00 3.17
C TYR A 277 -13.02 -5.26 1.82
N PRO A 278 -12.34 -5.79 0.77
CA PRO A 278 -12.26 -5.12 -0.52
C PRO A 278 -13.60 -5.15 -1.26
N LEU A 279 -13.79 -4.19 -2.16
CA LEU A 279 -14.94 -4.20 -3.05
C LEU A 279 -14.95 -5.45 -3.95
N LYS A 280 -16.03 -6.22 -3.84
CA LYS A 280 -16.25 -7.40 -4.71
C LYS A 280 -16.75 -6.92 -6.07
N GLN A 281 -15.88 -6.93 -7.08
CA GLN A 281 -16.15 -6.38 -8.42
C GLN A 281 -17.03 -7.27 -9.32
N SER A 282 -17.08 -8.57 -9.03
CA SER A 282 -17.88 -9.53 -9.80
C SER A 282 -19.36 -9.13 -9.83
N LYS A 283 -19.98 -9.25 -11.01
CA LYS A 283 -21.44 -9.04 -11.20
C LYS A 283 -22.32 -10.06 -10.46
N TYR A 284 -21.74 -11.05 -9.85
CA TYR A 284 -22.42 -12.06 -9.03
C TYR A 284 -22.17 -11.87 -7.54
N SER A 285 -21.51 -10.77 -7.14
CA SER A 285 -21.19 -10.47 -5.74
C SER A 285 -22.33 -9.77 -5.01
N SER A 286 -22.29 -9.80 -3.65
CA SER A 286 -23.22 -9.03 -2.80
C SER A 286 -23.15 -7.53 -3.10
N HIS A 287 -21.97 -6.93 -3.23
CA HIS A 287 -21.80 -5.51 -3.54
C HIS A 287 -22.46 -5.12 -4.87
N TYR A 288 -22.35 -5.94 -5.91
CA TYR A 288 -23.02 -5.68 -7.18
C TYR A 288 -24.54 -5.73 -7.04
N PHE A 289 -25.07 -6.69 -6.28
CA PHE A 289 -26.51 -6.78 -6.03
C PHE A 289 -27.00 -5.59 -5.19
N PHE A 290 -26.30 -5.23 -4.11
CA PHE A 290 -26.66 -4.07 -3.30
C PHE A 290 -26.67 -2.79 -4.15
N ARG A 291 -25.63 -2.52 -4.94
CA ARG A 291 -25.59 -1.34 -5.83
C ARG A 291 -26.78 -1.26 -6.77
N LYS A 292 -27.23 -2.39 -7.34
CA LYS A 292 -28.42 -2.44 -8.18
C LYS A 292 -29.73 -2.24 -7.40
N LEU A 293 -29.81 -2.78 -6.20
CA LEU A 293 -31.01 -2.76 -5.37
C LEU A 293 -31.22 -1.42 -4.66
N VAL A 294 -30.13 -0.73 -4.33
CA VAL A 294 -30.18 0.62 -3.77
C VAL A 294 -30.80 1.59 -4.75
N GLY A 295 -30.43 1.56 -6.04
CA GLY A 295 -30.97 2.49 -7.05
C GLY A 295 -30.40 3.90 -6.90
N LYS A 296 -31.23 4.93 -7.19
CA LYS A 296 -30.84 6.34 -7.17
C LYS A 296 -31.85 7.17 -6.41
N GLY A 297 -31.40 8.30 -5.86
CA GLY A 297 -32.26 9.29 -5.18
C GLY A 297 -32.76 8.85 -3.82
N ASN A 298 -32.05 7.93 -3.13
CA ASN A 298 -32.48 7.39 -1.84
C ASN A 298 -31.65 7.96 -0.69
N GLU A 299 -32.29 8.10 0.47
CA GLU A 299 -31.63 8.20 1.76
C GLU A 299 -31.24 6.79 2.22
N VAL A 300 -29.95 6.54 2.41
CA VAL A 300 -29.40 5.21 2.66
C VAL A 300 -28.69 5.18 4.01
N LEU A 301 -28.97 4.16 4.81
CA LEU A 301 -28.21 3.85 6.02
C LEU A 301 -27.35 2.60 5.74
N ASP A 302 -26.05 2.76 5.78
CA ASP A 302 -25.07 1.67 5.58
C ASP A 302 -24.52 1.25 6.94
N ILE A 303 -25.02 0.16 7.49
CA ILE A 303 -24.66 -0.37 8.81
C ILE A 303 -23.56 -1.41 8.64
N GLY A 304 -22.46 -1.23 9.38
CA GLY A 304 -21.22 -1.99 9.16
C GLY A 304 -20.50 -1.49 7.89
N CYS A 305 -20.47 -0.17 7.69
CA CYS A 305 -19.95 0.44 6.46
C CYS A 305 -18.42 0.31 6.32
N GLY A 306 -17.70 -0.11 7.36
CA GLY A 306 -16.25 -0.22 7.40
C GLY A 306 -15.58 1.11 7.00
N GLU A 307 -14.62 1.03 6.12
CA GLU A 307 -13.89 2.19 5.59
C GLU A 307 -14.69 3.00 4.54
N GLY A 308 -15.96 2.68 4.28
CA GLY A 308 -16.84 3.39 3.36
C GLY A 308 -16.61 3.08 1.87
N PHE A 309 -15.87 2.03 1.54
CA PHE A 309 -15.58 1.66 0.12
C PHE A 309 -16.85 1.33 -0.66
N PHE A 310 -17.80 0.62 -0.05
CA PHE A 310 -19.07 0.33 -0.73
C PHE A 310 -19.90 1.60 -0.90
N ALA A 311 -20.02 2.41 0.14
CA ALA A 311 -20.76 3.68 0.12
C ALA A 311 -20.28 4.59 -1.03
N SER A 312 -18.96 4.70 -1.26
CA SER A 312 -18.40 5.51 -2.34
C SER A 312 -18.91 5.13 -3.74
N THR A 313 -19.31 3.87 -3.94
CA THR A 313 -19.79 3.38 -5.25
C THR A 313 -21.23 3.81 -5.57
N ILE A 314 -22.00 4.27 -4.57
CA ILE A 314 -23.40 4.66 -4.70
C ILE A 314 -23.66 6.12 -4.29
N ALA A 315 -22.67 6.80 -3.72
CA ALA A 315 -22.78 8.16 -3.16
C ALA A 315 -23.15 9.23 -4.19
N ASN A 316 -22.69 9.10 -5.44
CA ASN A 316 -22.99 10.09 -6.48
C ASN A 316 -24.50 10.27 -6.77
N ASN A 317 -25.32 9.31 -6.38
CA ASN A 317 -26.75 9.31 -6.65
C ASN A 317 -27.63 9.14 -5.41
N ASN A 318 -27.04 9.07 -4.22
CA ASN A 318 -27.75 8.81 -2.97
C ASN A 318 -27.12 9.60 -1.81
N SER A 319 -27.91 9.88 -0.78
CA SER A 319 -27.44 10.45 0.48
C SER A 319 -27.19 9.31 1.47
N ILE A 320 -25.98 9.16 1.98
CA ILE A 320 -25.58 7.98 2.75
C ILE A 320 -25.11 8.37 4.14
N VAL A 321 -25.68 7.74 5.15
CA VAL A 321 -25.19 7.73 6.53
C VAL A 321 -24.54 6.37 6.78
N GLY A 322 -23.31 6.34 7.30
CA GLY A 322 -22.59 5.12 7.64
C GLY A 322 -22.52 4.93 9.16
N ILE A 323 -22.66 3.69 9.62
CA ILE A 323 -22.43 3.31 11.03
C ILE A 323 -21.39 2.20 11.06
N ASP A 324 -20.35 2.35 11.89
CA ASP A 324 -19.35 1.30 12.14
C ASP A 324 -18.64 1.54 13.48
N LEU A 325 -17.92 0.52 13.96
CA LEU A 325 -17.12 0.60 15.18
C LEU A 325 -15.81 1.36 15.00
N PHE A 326 -15.35 1.62 13.77
CA PHE A 326 -14.11 2.35 13.50
C PHE A 326 -14.21 3.82 13.87
N SER A 327 -13.20 4.34 14.60
CA SER A 327 -13.18 5.74 15.06
C SER A 327 -12.97 6.75 13.93
N LYS A 328 -12.39 6.35 12.80
CA LYS A 328 -12.22 7.16 11.58
C LYS A 328 -12.19 6.23 10.37
N PRO A 329 -13.19 6.29 9.48
CA PRO A 329 -13.11 5.60 8.19
C PRO A 329 -12.03 6.27 7.33
N VAL A 330 -11.17 5.46 6.71
CA VAL A 330 -10.03 5.93 5.89
C VAL A 330 -10.53 6.70 4.65
N ARG A 331 -11.75 6.41 4.19
CA ARG A 331 -12.39 7.10 3.04
C ARG A 331 -13.83 7.47 3.37
N THR A 332 -14.02 8.69 3.86
CA THR A 332 -15.36 9.28 4.06
C THR A 332 -15.96 9.86 2.79
N SER A 333 -15.29 9.78 1.64
CA SER A 333 -15.66 10.41 0.37
C SER A 333 -16.96 9.90 -0.28
N GLY A 334 -17.93 9.49 0.46
CA GLY A 334 -19.21 9.05 -0.03
C GLY A 334 -20.28 9.12 1.05
N LEU A 335 -19.87 9.38 2.27
CA LEU A 335 -20.77 9.47 3.40
C LEU A 335 -21.13 10.94 3.70
N LYS A 336 -22.43 11.22 3.86
CA LYS A 336 -22.94 12.49 4.37
C LYS A 336 -22.60 12.64 5.86
N GLN A 337 -22.68 11.52 6.59
CA GLN A 337 -22.38 11.43 8.02
C GLN A 337 -21.81 10.05 8.33
N PHE A 338 -20.86 9.99 9.25
CA PHE A 338 -20.37 8.76 9.85
C PHE A 338 -20.66 8.76 11.34
N ILE A 339 -21.21 7.67 11.84
CA ILE A 339 -21.56 7.47 13.25
C ILE A 339 -20.70 6.32 13.79
N ASN A 340 -19.95 6.59 14.85
CA ASN A 340 -19.20 5.56 15.54
C ASN A 340 -20.07 4.91 16.60
N ALA A 341 -20.47 3.64 16.39
CA ALA A 341 -21.33 2.92 17.32
C ALA A 341 -21.02 1.42 17.36
N ASP A 342 -21.14 0.81 18.53
CA ASP A 342 -21.10 -0.64 18.71
C ASP A 342 -22.47 -1.24 18.39
N LEU A 343 -22.51 -2.13 17.41
CA LEU A 343 -23.73 -2.78 16.94
C LEU A 343 -24.20 -3.96 17.81
N GLU A 344 -23.41 -4.38 18.78
CA GLU A 344 -23.82 -5.45 19.72
C GLU A 344 -25.07 -5.06 20.54
N ASN A 345 -25.27 -3.76 20.78
CA ASN A 345 -26.46 -3.18 21.43
C ASN A 345 -27.56 -2.78 20.42
N GLY A 346 -27.49 -3.24 19.18
CA GLY A 346 -28.36 -2.82 18.09
C GLY A 346 -28.02 -1.40 17.61
N LEU A 347 -29.01 -0.52 17.47
CA LEU A 347 -28.83 0.88 17.08
C LEU A 347 -28.93 1.86 18.27
N ASN A 348 -28.94 1.37 19.51
CA ASN A 348 -29.17 2.23 20.69
C ASN A 348 -28.11 3.34 20.79
N ASP A 349 -26.85 3.01 20.54
CA ASP A 349 -25.74 3.96 20.61
C ASP A 349 -25.75 4.97 19.44
N ALA A 350 -26.44 4.66 18.35
CA ALA A 350 -26.53 5.51 17.16
C ALA A 350 -27.77 6.40 17.10
N PHE A 351 -28.85 6.08 17.85
CA PHE A 351 -30.12 6.81 17.76
C PHE A 351 -30.00 8.30 18.06
N GLY A 352 -29.16 8.69 19.01
CA GLY A 352 -28.91 10.10 19.33
C GLY A 352 -28.41 10.91 18.15
N GLU A 353 -27.44 10.35 17.40
CA GLU A 353 -26.85 11.00 16.23
C GLU A 353 -27.73 10.89 14.97
N LEU A 354 -28.54 9.83 14.86
CA LEU A 354 -29.54 9.69 13.80
C LEU A 354 -30.71 10.67 13.95
N ASN A 355 -30.97 11.16 15.15
CA ASN A 355 -31.96 12.22 15.47
C ASN A 355 -33.31 12.03 14.78
N GLY A 356 -33.86 10.81 14.81
CA GLY A 356 -35.15 10.48 14.19
C GLY A 356 -35.16 10.38 12.67
N GLN A 357 -34.00 10.44 12.02
CA GLN A 357 -33.87 10.28 10.57
C GLN A 357 -34.35 8.90 10.13
N GLN A 358 -35.11 8.85 9.04
CA GLN A 358 -35.57 7.61 8.42
C GLN A 358 -35.04 7.46 7.01
N PHE A 359 -34.86 6.21 6.57
CA PHE A 359 -34.16 5.85 5.35
C PHE A 359 -35.03 5.05 4.38
N ASP A 360 -34.83 5.28 3.08
CA ASP A 360 -35.43 4.49 2.02
C ASP A 360 -34.81 3.10 1.92
N LYS A 361 -33.51 3.00 2.24
CA LYS A 361 -32.74 1.77 2.23
C LYS A 361 -31.89 1.68 3.48
N VAL A 362 -31.99 0.55 4.18
CA VAL A 362 -31.07 0.16 5.25
C VAL A 362 -30.29 -1.05 4.79
N LEU A 363 -28.97 -0.97 4.84
CA LEU A 363 -28.06 -1.99 4.34
C LEU A 363 -27.37 -2.69 5.52
N LEU A 364 -27.33 -4.01 5.47
CA LEU A 364 -26.61 -4.90 6.40
C LEU A 364 -25.74 -5.88 5.58
N PRO A 365 -24.65 -5.38 4.96
CA PRO A 365 -23.78 -6.23 4.16
C PRO A 365 -22.83 -7.05 5.05
N ASP A 366 -23.13 -8.32 5.27
CA ASP A 366 -22.29 -9.24 6.04
C ASP A 366 -22.03 -8.71 7.49
N VAL A 367 -23.09 -8.35 8.22
CA VAL A 367 -23.03 -7.77 9.58
C VAL A 367 -23.60 -8.71 10.64
N LEU A 368 -24.77 -9.32 10.36
CA LEU A 368 -25.55 -10.04 11.38
C LEU A 368 -24.83 -11.29 11.91
N GLU A 369 -23.95 -11.89 11.13
CA GLU A 369 -23.13 -13.04 11.52
C GLU A 369 -22.05 -12.68 12.55
N HIS A 370 -21.66 -11.42 12.62
CA HIS A 370 -20.68 -10.90 13.58
C HIS A 370 -21.30 -10.51 14.93
N LEU A 371 -22.62 -10.53 15.06
CA LEU A 371 -23.31 -10.15 16.29
C LEU A 371 -23.73 -11.38 17.09
N ARG A 372 -23.62 -11.28 18.41
CA ARG A 372 -24.15 -12.28 19.33
C ARG A 372 -25.68 -12.31 19.32
N PHE A 373 -26.28 -11.11 19.22
CA PHE A 373 -27.73 -10.90 19.26
C PHE A 373 -28.23 -10.09 18.05
N PRO A 374 -28.16 -10.66 16.81
CA PRO A 374 -28.57 -9.95 15.59
C PRO A 374 -30.03 -9.49 15.60
N GLU A 375 -30.87 -10.09 16.43
CA GLU A 375 -32.29 -9.75 16.62
C GLU A 375 -32.46 -8.32 17.17
N GLN A 376 -31.51 -7.84 17.99
CA GLN A 376 -31.55 -6.47 18.55
C GLN A 376 -31.35 -5.43 17.45
N LEU A 377 -30.36 -5.66 16.58
CA LEU A 377 -30.10 -4.79 15.44
C LEU A 377 -31.27 -4.77 14.46
N LEU A 378 -31.84 -5.94 14.15
CA LEU A 378 -33.04 -6.06 13.30
C LEU A 378 -34.25 -5.31 13.91
N SER A 379 -34.41 -5.37 15.23
CA SER A 379 -35.45 -4.59 15.90
C SER A 379 -35.26 -3.08 15.78
N GLY A 380 -34.01 -2.59 15.92
CA GLY A 380 -33.68 -1.18 15.73
C GLY A 380 -33.89 -0.69 14.29
N CYS A 381 -33.62 -1.55 13.29
CA CYS A 381 -33.84 -1.21 11.89
C CYS A 381 -35.30 -0.90 11.54
N HIS A 382 -36.29 -1.40 12.27
CA HIS A 382 -37.71 -1.02 12.06
C HIS A 382 -37.96 0.47 12.32
N GLN A 383 -37.24 1.07 13.26
CA GLN A 383 -37.46 2.47 13.68
C GLN A 383 -36.85 3.46 12.66
N VAL A 384 -35.80 3.05 11.98
CA VAL A 384 -35.07 3.89 11.01
C VAL A 384 -35.52 3.66 9.57
N LEU A 385 -36.40 2.71 9.30
CA LEU A 385 -36.98 2.49 7.99
C LEU A 385 -38.21 3.38 7.76
N LYS A 386 -38.25 4.06 6.62
CA LYS A 386 -39.48 4.73 6.14
C LYS A 386 -40.60 3.70 5.91
N PRO A 387 -41.89 4.11 5.87
CA PRO A 387 -43.03 3.19 5.69
C PRO A 387 -42.94 2.24 4.48
N HIS A 388 -42.30 2.68 3.41
CA HIS A 388 -42.04 1.87 2.21
C HIS A 388 -40.54 1.51 2.04
N GLY A 389 -39.76 1.77 3.07
CA GLY A 389 -38.31 1.48 3.08
C GLY A 389 -38.02 0.00 2.98
N GLN A 390 -36.83 -0.31 2.49
CA GLN A 390 -36.37 -1.68 2.31
C GLN A 390 -35.11 -1.94 3.12
N LEU A 391 -35.10 -3.09 3.78
CA LEU A 391 -33.93 -3.67 4.41
C LEU A 391 -33.23 -4.59 3.40
N LEU A 392 -31.96 -4.34 3.14
CA LEU A 392 -31.09 -5.18 2.30
C LEU A 392 -30.07 -5.87 3.20
N VAL A 393 -30.07 -7.20 3.17
CA VAL A 393 -29.19 -8.00 4.05
C VAL A 393 -28.40 -8.99 3.21
N SER A 394 -27.12 -9.15 3.48
CA SER A 394 -26.36 -10.34 3.02
C SER A 394 -25.85 -11.14 4.20
N LEU A 395 -25.82 -12.47 4.03
CA LEU A 395 -25.35 -13.44 5.04
C LEU A 395 -24.63 -14.58 4.36
N PRO A 396 -23.45 -15.02 4.86
CA PRO A 396 -22.75 -16.19 4.40
C PRO A 396 -23.59 -17.46 4.51
N ASN A 397 -23.47 -18.35 3.53
CA ASN A 397 -24.16 -19.63 3.53
C ASN A 397 -23.23 -20.75 4.00
N VAL A 398 -23.30 -21.15 5.26
CA VAL A 398 -22.50 -22.24 5.82
C VAL A 398 -22.79 -23.60 5.16
N ALA A 399 -23.94 -23.75 4.51
CA ALA A 399 -24.28 -24.95 3.76
C ALA A 399 -23.71 -25.00 2.33
N ASN A 400 -22.76 -24.12 2.01
CA ASN A 400 -22.04 -24.15 0.73
C ASN A 400 -21.26 -25.45 0.56
N ILE A 401 -21.10 -25.89 -0.69
CA ILE A 401 -20.42 -27.16 -1.03
C ILE A 401 -19.00 -27.23 -0.46
N THR A 402 -18.27 -26.14 -0.41
CA THR A 402 -16.90 -26.11 0.13
C THR A 402 -16.86 -26.48 1.61
N VAL A 403 -17.77 -25.91 2.41
CA VAL A 403 -17.89 -26.22 3.84
C VAL A 403 -18.38 -27.67 4.04
N ARG A 404 -19.34 -28.12 3.22
CA ARG A 404 -19.84 -29.51 3.31
C ARG A 404 -18.76 -30.53 2.99
N LEU A 405 -17.93 -30.28 1.98
CA LEU A 405 -16.80 -31.14 1.63
C LEU A 405 -15.76 -31.15 2.75
N ALA A 406 -15.39 -29.98 3.29
CA ALA A 406 -14.47 -29.89 4.42
C ALA A 406 -14.99 -30.73 5.61
N LEU A 407 -16.24 -30.57 6.00
CA LEU A 407 -16.88 -31.36 7.06
C LEU A 407 -16.93 -32.86 6.77
N LEU A 408 -17.13 -33.26 5.51
CA LEU A 408 -17.12 -34.67 5.11
C LEU A 408 -15.76 -35.34 5.40
N PHE A 409 -14.66 -34.54 5.30
CA PHE A 409 -13.31 -34.98 5.66
C PHE A 409 -12.92 -34.64 7.11
N GLY A 410 -13.87 -34.20 7.95
CA GLY A 410 -13.66 -33.90 9.36
C GLY A 410 -12.97 -32.55 9.61
N ASP A 411 -12.92 -31.65 8.63
CA ASP A 411 -12.31 -30.36 8.77
C ASP A 411 -13.35 -29.24 9.02
N TRP A 412 -13.10 -28.45 10.10
CA TRP A 412 -13.80 -27.22 10.45
C TRP A 412 -12.78 -26.19 10.89
N THR A 413 -12.00 -25.69 9.94
CA THR A 413 -10.95 -24.72 10.22
C THR A 413 -11.44 -23.29 10.00
N TYR A 414 -11.33 -22.47 11.04
CA TYR A 414 -11.61 -21.03 10.92
C TYR A 414 -10.56 -20.33 10.05
N THR A 415 -11.03 -19.40 9.26
CA THR A 415 -10.22 -18.61 8.33
C THR A 415 -10.26 -17.13 8.69
N GLU A 416 -9.34 -16.34 8.14
CA GLU A 416 -9.33 -14.89 8.33
C GLU A 416 -10.48 -14.19 7.59
N ARG A 417 -11.14 -14.86 6.65
CA ARG A 417 -12.24 -14.35 5.82
C ARG A 417 -13.11 -15.45 5.27
N GLY A 418 -14.31 -15.09 4.82
CA GLY A 418 -15.19 -15.99 4.10
C GLY A 418 -16.26 -16.60 4.98
N ILE A 419 -16.75 -17.78 4.62
CA ILE A 419 -17.90 -18.40 5.31
C ILE A 419 -17.55 -18.78 6.75
N LEU A 420 -16.33 -19.28 6.98
CA LEU A 420 -15.82 -19.68 8.29
C LEU A 420 -14.87 -18.63 8.88
N ASP A 421 -15.18 -17.35 8.70
CA ASP A 421 -14.40 -16.27 9.32
C ASP A 421 -14.41 -16.44 10.85
N LYS A 422 -13.22 -16.31 11.48
CA LYS A 422 -13.02 -16.46 12.92
C LYS A 422 -13.81 -15.45 13.78
N THR A 423 -14.28 -14.38 13.17
CA THR A 423 -15.10 -13.33 13.83
C THR A 423 -16.59 -13.58 13.73
N HIS A 424 -17.03 -14.66 13.07
CA HIS A 424 -18.45 -15.02 13.02
C HIS A 424 -18.89 -15.70 14.32
N TYR A 425 -19.86 -15.12 14.99
CA TYR A 425 -20.57 -15.73 16.14
C TYR A 425 -21.72 -16.63 15.70
N ARG A 426 -22.37 -16.30 14.58
CA ARG A 426 -23.55 -17.00 14.06
C ARG A 426 -23.30 -17.50 12.64
N PHE A 427 -23.73 -18.75 12.40
CA PHE A 427 -23.62 -19.39 11.08
C PHE A 427 -25.01 -19.63 10.51
N PHE A 428 -25.22 -19.18 9.27
CA PHE A 428 -26.53 -19.25 8.64
C PHE A 428 -26.50 -20.12 7.39
N THR A 429 -27.54 -20.94 7.21
CA THR A 429 -27.92 -21.50 5.92
C THR A 429 -28.90 -20.56 5.23
N ARG A 430 -29.14 -20.74 3.94
CA ARG A 430 -30.19 -20.00 3.21
C ARG A 430 -31.56 -20.01 3.93
N ARG A 431 -31.91 -21.14 4.58
CA ARG A 431 -33.19 -21.31 5.30
C ARG A 431 -33.20 -20.58 6.64
N THR A 432 -32.15 -20.75 7.43
CA THR A 432 -32.08 -20.14 8.76
C THR A 432 -31.91 -18.64 8.69
N ALA A 433 -31.17 -18.10 7.68
CA ALA A 433 -31.10 -16.68 7.41
C ALA A 433 -32.46 -16.06 7.08
N ARG A 434 -33.25 -16.76 6.23
CA ARG A 434 -34.63 -16.36 5.94
C ARG A 434 -35.50 -16.33 7.19
N ARG A 435 -35.45 -17.40 7.99
CA ARG A 435 -36.22 -17.53 9.24
C ARG A 435 -35.86 -16.42 10.21
N LEU A 436 -34.60 -16.08 10.39
CA LEU A 436 -34.18 -14.96 11.24
C LEU A 436 -34.89 -13.67 10.86
N LEU A 437 -34.96 -13.31 9.59
CA LEU A 437 -35.65 -12.09 9.15
C LEU A 437 -37.16 -12.17 9.35
N GLU A 438 -37.80 -13.30 9.00
CA GLU A 438 -39.26 -13.49 9.12
C GLU A 438 -39.73 -13.48 10.58
N GLU A 439 -38.98 -14.12 11.49
CA GLU A 439 -39.25 -14.13 12.95
C GLU A 439 -39.09 -12.75 13.60
N ASN A 440 -38.21 -11.93 13.04
CA ASN A 440 -37.99 -10.55 13.49
C ASN A 440 -38.92 -9.52 12.80
N GLY A 441 -40.00 -9.97 12.16
CA GLY A 441 -41.07 -9.10 11.65
C GLY A 441 -40.80 -8.50 10.27
N TYR A 442 -39.99 -9.14 9.46
CA TYR A 442 -39.74 -8.76 8.08
C TYR A 442 -40.45 -9.66 7.08
N GLU A 443 -40.97 -9.08 6.01
CA GLU A 443 -41.48 -9.78 4.83
C GLU A 443 -40.37 -9.84 3.77
N ILE A 444 -40.01 -11.03 3.30
CA ILE A 444 -39.02 -11.22 2.25
C ILE A 444 -39.64 -10.98 0.88
N ILE A 445 -39.26 -9.89 0.23
CA ILE A 445 -39.72 -9.54 -1.11
C ILE A 445 -38.91 -10.29 -2.16
N LYS A 446 -37.58 -10.41 -1.95
CA LYS A 446 -36.66 -11.06 -2.89
C LYS A 446 -35.53 -11.75 -2.15
N GLN A 447 -35.12 -12.90 -2.66
CA GLN A 447 -33.96 -13.63 -2.18
C GLN A 447 -33.10 -14.06 -3.39
N MET A 448 -31.81 -13.74 -3.31
CA MET A 448 -30.82 -14.07 -4.32
C MET A 448 -29.62 -14.76 -3.66
N MET A 449 -28.81 -15.44 -4.45
CA MET A 449 -27.56 -16.03 -4.00
C MET A 449 -26.39 -15.43 -4.77
N THR A 450 -25.31 -15.15 -4.07
CA THR A 450 -24.04 -14.78 -4.71
C THR A 450 -23.28 -16.04 -5.14
N VAL A 451 -22.35 -15.86 -6.05
CA VAL A 451 -21.39 -16.89 -6.46
C VAL A 451 -20.13 -16.76 -5.60
N MET A 452 -19.42 -17.86 -5.39
CA MET A 452 -18.14 -17.86 -4.71
C MET A 452 -17.16 -16.92 -5.43
N PRO A 453 -16.49 -16.00 -4.73
CA PRO A 453 -15.60 -15.00 -5.34
C PRO A 453 -14.23 -15.63 -5.67
N ILE A 454 -14.19 -16.49 -6.70
CA ILE A 454 -12.98 -17.22 -7.11
C ILE A 454 -11.86 -16.27 -7.57
N GLU A 455 -12.19 -15.09 -8.06
CA GLU A 455 -11.23 -14.05 -8.40
C GLU A 455 -10.35 -13.64 -7.21
N LEU A 456 -10.90 -13.64 -5.99
CA LEU A 456 -10.13 -13.37 -4.78
C LEU A 456 -9.21 -14.54 -4.41
N VAL A 457 -9.60 -15.77 -4.73
CA VAL A 457 -8.79 -16.97 -4.46
C VAL A 457 -7.60 -17.06 -5.42
N PHE A 458 -7.84 -16.77 -6.71
CA PHE A 458 -6.80 -16.86 -7.73
C PHE A 458 -5.98 -15.56 -7.88
N GLY A 459 -6.38 -14.46 -7.24
CA GLY A 459 -5.71 -13.17 -7.38
C GLY A 459 -5.80 -12.58 -8.80
N LEU A 460 -6.83 -12.97 -9.56
CA LEU A 460 -7.04 -12.51 -10.93
C LEU A 460 -8.22 -11.52 -11.00
N PRO A 461 -8.17 -10.50 -11.86
CA PRO A 461 -9.29 -9.57 -12.04
C PRO A 461 -10.57 -10.31 -12.49
N ALA A 462 -11.73 -9.88 -11.96
CA ALA A 462 -13.02 -10.50 -12.28
C ALA A 462 -13.41 -10.41 -13.77
N ASP A 463 -12.84 -9.47 -14.52
CA ASP A 463 -13.01 -9.28 -15.97
C ASP A 463 -12.04 -10.11 -16.82
N ASN A 464 -11.10 -10.84 -16.22
CA ASN A 464 -10.27 -11.80 -16.92
C ASN A 464 -11.14 -12.85 -17.63
N ALA A 465 -10.78 -13.24 -18.86
CA ALA A 465 -11.57 -14.16 -19.68
C ALA A 465 -11.84 -15.52 -18.99
N LEU A 466 -10.82 -16.09 -18.33
CA LEU A 466 -10.94 -17.34 -17.58
C LEU A 466 -11.89 -17.16 -16.39
N MET A 467 -11.72 -16.08 -15.60
CA MET A 467 -12.59 -15.80 -14.46
C MET A 467 -14.03 -15.57 -14.88
N ARG A 468 -14.27 -14.87 -15.99
CA ARG A 468 -15.62 -14.71 -16.57
C ARG A 468 -16.26 -16.05 -16.96
N GLY A 469 -15.49 -16.96 -17.54
CA GLY A 469 -15.94 -18.31 -17.89
C GLY A 469 -16.34 -19.11 -16.64
N LEU A 470 -15.43 -19.20 -15.68
CA LEU A 470 -15.66 -19.94 -14.42
C LEU A 470 -16.82 -19.34 -13.63
N ASN A 471 -16.92 -18.03 -13.53
CA ASN A 471 -18.03 -17.35 -12.85
C ASN A 471 -19.38 -17.61 -13.50
N ARG A 472 -19.46 -17.78 -14.85
CA ARG A 472 -20.70 -18.17 -15.54
C ARG A 472 -21.13 -19.59 -15.17
N VAL A 473 -20.18 -20.54 -15.13
CA VAL A 473 -20.46 -21.91 -14.74
C VAL A 473 -20.95 -21.96 -13.29
N LEU A 474 -20.25 -21.30 -12.37
CA LEU A 474 -20.66 -21.24 -10.97
C LEU A 474 -22.02 -20.55 -10.80
N ALA A 475 -22.31 -19.53 -11.56
CA ALA A 475 -23.63 -18.85 -11.53
C ALA A 475 -24.74 -19.79 -12.00
N PHE A 476 -24.50 -20.58 -13.04
CA PHE A 476 -25.46 -21.60 -13.51
C PHE A 476 -25.71 -22.67 -12.44
N LEU A 477 -24.66 -23.22 -11.84
CA LEU A 477 -24.77 -24.20 -10.74
C LEU A 477 -25.48 -23.59 -9.51
N THR A 478 -25.19 -22.33 -9.18
CA THR A 478 -25.86 -21.61 -8.09
C THR A 478 -27.34 -21.42 -8.37
N ALA A 479 -27.72 -21.14 -9.62
CA ALA A 479 -29.14 -21.00 -10.01
C ALA A 479 -29.87 -22.35 -9.90
N LEU A 480 -29.21 -23.46 -10.28
CA LEU A 480 -29.78 -24.79 -10.23
C LEU A 480 -29.91 -25.30 -8.78
N MET A 481 -28.89 -25.11 -7.95
CA MET A 481 -28.85 -25.61 -6.57
C MET A 481 -28.40 -24.49 -5.59
N PRO A 482 -29.24 -23.47 -5.34
CA PRO A 482 -28.86 -22.25 -4.62
C PRO A 482 -28.41 -22.51 -3.17
N GLY A 483 -28.94 -23.53 -2.50
CA GLY A 483 -28.54 -23.90 -1.14
C GLY A 483 -27.18 -24.61 -1.06
N LEU A 484 -26.69 -25.15 -2.17
CA LEU A 484 -25.43 -25.90 -2.24
C LEU A 484 -24.29 -25.07 -2.81
N PHE A 485 -24.51 -24.37 -3.92
CA PHE A 485 -23.47 -23.59 -4.61
C PHE A 485 -23.49 -22.09 -4.28
N GLY A 486 -24.59 -21.59 -3.69
CA GLY A 486 -24.67 -20.20 -3.27
C GLY A 486 -23.68 -19.90 -2.13
N TYR A 487 -22.92 -18.81 -2.30
CA TYR A 487 -21.89 -18.40 -1.33
C TYR A 487 -22.48 -17.53 -0.20
N GLN A 488 -23.30 -16.53 -0.56
CA GLN A 488 -24.03 -15.68 0.38
C GLN A 488 -25.50 -15.58 -0.04
N SER A 489 -26.39 -15.47 0.92
CA SER A 489 -27.80 -15.14 0.69
C SER A 489 -27.97 -13.62 0.74
N VAL A 490 -28.57 -13.03 -0.29
CA VAL A 490 -28.92 -11.61 -0.33
C VAL A 490 -30.43 -11.48 -0.30
N PHE A 491 -30.95 -10.72 0.66
CA PHE A 491 -32.37 -10.50 0.87
C PHE A 491 -32.74 -9.05 0.63
N VAL A 492 -33.93 -8.84 0.06
CA VAL A 492 -34.67 -7.58 0.10
C VAL A 492 -35.91 -7.83 0.93
N ALA A 493 -36.09 -7.07 2.01
CA ALA A 493 -37.18 -7.26 2.94
C ALA A 493 -37.87 -5.94 3.26
N ARG A 494 -39.11 -6.00 3.70
CA ARG A 494 -39.89 -4.86 4.23
C ARG A 494 -40.30 -5.14 5.68
N SER A 495 -40.39 -4.08 6.47
CA SER A 495 -41.00 -4.16 7.80
C SER A 495 -42.46 -4.51 7.71
N LYS A 496 -42.91 -5.55 8.46
CA LYS A 496 -44.32 -5.87 8.68
C LYS A 496 -44.96 -5.02 9.79
N ARG A 497 -44.13 -4.39 10.63
CA ARG A 497 -44.63 -3.49 11.70
C ARG A 497 -45.16 -2.25 11.04
N LYS A 498 -46.47 -1.95 11.28
CA LYS A 498 -47.03 -0.64 10.95
C LYS A 498 -46.29 0.38 11.80
N THR A 499 -45.68 1.36 11.17
CA THR A 499 -45.14 2.53 11.87
C THR A 499 -46.33 3.16 12.60
N THR A 500 -46.43 2.97 13.90
CA THR A 500 -47.35 3.78 14.72
C THR A 500 -46.75 5.19 14.69
N LEU A 501 -47.43 6.08 13.94
CA LEU A 501 -47.19 7.52 13.94
C LEU A 501 -47.44 8.09 15.33
#